data_6462bce6c94ae1764d78a0e86a545cc8
#
_entry.id   6462bce6c94ae1764d78a0e86a545cc8
#
_cell.length_a   1.000
_cell.length_b   1.000
_cell.length_c   1.000
_cell.angle_alpha   90.00
_cell.angle_beta   90.00
_cell.angle_gamma   90.00
#
_symmetry.space_group_name_H-M   'P 1'
#
loop_
_entity.id
_entity.type
_entity.pdbx_description
1 polymer ?
#
loop_
_entity_poly.entity_id
_entity_poly.type
_entity_poly.pdbx_seq_one_letter_code
_entity_poly.pdbx_strand_id
1 'polypeptide(L)'
;MSNIKKLFEESIYVKQDILATGVYQILSEMGDELTNSIQMGGKIMLCGNGGSAADAQHLAAEMLIRLRPKNNRQGLPAIALAQDSSTLTACGNDFGYDLIYERMITSLGRKGDCLIGISTSGNSENIIRAMKSAKNMGIKVFGFLGAEGGKALEFCDKAFVVPSNNTGRIQEAHITAGHALMEYVEDHL
;
A
#
# COMPACT_ATOMS: atom_id res chain seq x y z
N MET A 1 7.73 -31.16 8.55
CA MET A 1 6.58 -30.48 9.15
C MET A 1 7.01 -29.09 9.58
N SER A 2 6.25 -28.05 9.21
CA SER A 2 6.53 -26.69 9.65
C SER A 2 6.30 -26.58 11.16
N ASN A 3 7.28 -26.05 11.89
CA ASN A 3 7.14 -25.76 13.31
C ASN A 3 6.49 -24.36 13.44
N ILE A 4 5.26 -24.28 13.94
CA ILE A 4 4.51 -23.01 14.12
C ILE A 4 5.35 -22.00 14.92
N LYS A 5 6.01 -22.41 15.98
CA LYS A 5 6.91 -21.55 16.77
C LYS A 5 7.96 -20.88 15.87
N LYS A 6 8.60 -21.65 14.99
CA LYS A 6 9.62 -21.14 14.06
C LYS A 6 9.04 -20.07 13.11
N LEU A 7 7.79 -20.24 12.64
CA LEU A 7 7.15 -19.23 11.78
C LEU A 7 6.91 -17.90 12.50
N PHE A 8 6.55 -17.93 13.80
CA PHE A 8 6.47 -16.72 14.62
C PHE A 8 7.86 -16.08 14.84
N GLU A 9 8.88 -16.91 15.12
CA GLU A 9 10.26 -16.42 15.27
C GLU A 9 10.77 -15.76 13.98
N GLU A 10 10.47 -16.31 12.80
CA GLU A 10 10.79 -15.72 11.51
C GLU A 10 10.09 -14.36 11.32
N SER A 11 8.82 -14.23 11.72
CA SER A 11 8.09 -12.97 11.66
C SER A 11 8.70 -11.89 12.56
N ILE A 12 9.08 -12.28 13.77
CA ILE A 12 9.75 -11.39 14.74
C ILE A 12 11.11 -10.95 14.17
N TYR A 13 11.88 -11.89 13.61
CA TYR A 13 13.20 -11.60 13.04
C TYR A 13 13.12 -10.56 11.91
N VAL A 14 12.19 -10.71 10.97
CA VAL A 14 12.01 -9.73 9.88
C VAL A 14 11.70 -8.34 10.43
N LYS A 15 10.85 -8.23 11.47
CA LYS A 15 10.53 -6.94 12.09
C LYS A 15 11.74 -6.35 12.85
N GLN A 16 12.55 -7.19 13.49
CA GLN A 16 13.80 -6.75 14.12
C GLN A 16 14.80 -6.24 13.08
N ASP A 17 14.90 -6.91 11.93
CA ASP A 17 15.78 -6.49 10.83
C ASP A 17 15.32 -5.14 10.23
N ILE A 18 14.01 -4.94 10.05
CA ILE A 18 13.43 -3.65 9.66
C ILE A 18 13.84 -2.53 10.63
N LEU A 19 13.83 -2.80 11.94
CA LEU A 19 14.24 -1.84 12.95
C LEU A 19 15.76 -1.60 12.91
N ALA A 20 16.56 -2.65 12.80
CA ALA A 20 18.02 -2.59 12.80
C ALA A 20 18.58 -1.84 11.57
N THR A 21 17.97 -2.04 10.40
CA THR A 21 18.36 -1.38 9.14
C THR A 21 17.81 0.04 9.00
N GLY A 22 16.83 0.40 9.81
CA GLY A 22 16.20 1.72 9.76
C GLY A 22 15.25 1.95 8.58
N VAL A 23 14.93 0.91 7.80
CA VAL A 23 14.06 1.03 6.62
C VAL A 23 12.65 1.54 6.97
N TYR A 24 12.21 1.37 8.22
CA TYR A 24 10.93 1.91 8.71
C TYR A 24 10.87 3.45 8.70
N GLN A 25 12.00 4.15 8.72
CA GLN A 25 12.02 5.63 8.77
C GLN A 25 11.35 6.27 7.56
N ILE A 26 11.35 5.58 6.41
CA ILE A 26 10.66 6.05 5.21
C ILE A 26 9.15 6.23 5.42
N LEU A 27 8.55 5.53 6.39
CA LEU A 27 7.12 5.63 6.67
C LEU A 27 6.73 7.01 7.21
N SER A 28 7.58 7.68 7.99
CA SER A 28 7.34 9.05 8.46
C SER A 28 7.27 10.01 7.27
N GLU A 29 8.23 9.91 6.34
CA GLU A 29 8.25 10.74 5.15
C GLU A 29 7.05 10.47 4.21
N MET A 30 6.60 9.21 4.12
CA MET A 30 5.35 8.87 3.42
C MET A 30 4.16 9.50 4.14
N GLY A 31 4.13 9.42 5.47
CA GLY A 31 3.08 9.98 6.30
C GLY A 31 2.92 11.49 6.14
N ASP A 32 4.02 12.22 6.08
CA ASP A 32 4.02 13.66 5.81
C ASP A 32 3.39 13.99 4.46
N GLU A 33 3.75 13.25 3.41
CA GLU A 33 3.19 13.42 2.06
C GLU A 33 1.70 13.06 2.01
N LEU A 34 1.26 11.99 2.70
CA LEU A 34 -0.15 11.60 2.79
C LEU A 34 -0.96 12.65 3.54
N THR A 35 -0.47 13.13 4.67
CA THR A 35 -1.09 14.19 5.46
C THR A 35 -1.26 15.46 4.63
N ASN A 36 -0.19 15.90 3.96
CA ASN A 36 -0.24 17.06 3.09
C ASN A 36 -1.23 16.89 1.94
N SER A 37 -1.27 15.72 1.30
CA SER A 37 -2.25 15.41 0.26
C SER A 37 -3.68 15.56 0.75
N ILE A 38 -4.02 14.99 1.92
CA ILE A 38 -5.36 15.08 2.51
C ILE A 38 -5.71 16.53 2.86
N GLN A 39 -4.80 17.28 3.47
CA GLN A 39 -5.00 18.70 3.80
C GLN A 39 -5.27 19.56 2.57
N MET A 40 -4.69 19.21 1.42
CA MET A 40 -4.91 19.86 0.15
C MET A 40 -6.15 19.36 -0.61
N GLY A 41 -6.95 18.49 -0.01
CA GLY A 41 -8.18 17.94 -0.60
C GLY A 41 -7.97 16.74 -1.50
N GLY A 42 -6.79 16.12 -1.46
CA GLY A 42 -6.48 14.86 -2.14
C GLY A 42 -6.98 13.64 -1.35
N LYS A 43 -6.74 12.46 -1.91
CA LYS A 43 -7.11 11.16 -1.33
C LYS A 43 -5.98 10.15 -1.43
N ILE A 44 -6.06 9.11 -0.59
CA ILE A 44 -5.17 7.96 -0.64
C ILE A 44 -5.84 6.86 -1.46
N MET A 45 -5.17 6.37 -2.48
CA MET A 45 -5.58 5.19 -3.25
C MET A 45 -4.66 4.02 -2.92
N LEU A 46 -5.21 2.83 -2.75
CA LEU A 46 -4.44 1.64 -2.41
C LEU A 46 -4.77 0.51 -3.39
N CYS A 47 -3.76 -0.24 -3.81
CA CYS A 47 -3.95 -1.42 -4.65
C CYS A 47 -2.97 -2.53 -4.32
N GLY A 48 -3.38 -3.77 -4.54
CA GLY A 48 -2.60 -4.98 -4.31
C GLY A 48 -3.33 -6.20 -4.84
N ASN A 49 -2.65 -7.34 -4.88
CA ASN A 49 -3.24 -8.61 -5.32
C ASN A 49 -3.34 -9.59 -4.15
N GLY A 50 -4.39 -10.42 -4.11
CA GLY A 50 -4.55 -11.45 -3.09
C GLY A 50 -4.54 -10.90 -1.67
N GLY A 51 -3.60 -11.35 -0.82
CA GLY A 51 -3.42 -10.83 0.55
C GLY A 51 -3.14 -9.33 0.58
N SER A 52 -2.33 -8.84 -0.37
CA SER A 52 -2.06 -7.41 -0.50
C SER A 52 -3.29 -6.59 -0.94
N ALA A 53 -4.27 -7.19 -1.63
CA ALA A 53 -5.56 -6.55 -1.89
C ALA A 53 -6.39 -6.46 -0.59
N ALA A 54 -6.34 -7.49 0.25
CA ALA A 54 -6.97 -7.46 1.57
C ALA A 54 -6.34 -6.38 2.47
N ASP A 55 -5.02 -6.25 2.48
CA ASP A 55 -4.32 -5.17 3.19
C ASP A 55 -4.76 -3.79 2.68
N ALA A 56 -4.86 -3.60 1.36
CA ALA A 56 -5.33 -2.35 0.75
C ALA A 56 -6.76 -1.98 1.21
N GLN A 57 -7.66 -2.96 1.23
CA GLN A 57 -9.04 -2.76 1.71
C GLN A 57 -9.09 -2.43 3.21
N HIS A 58 -8.32 -3.16 3.99
CA HIS A 58 -8.24 -2.96 5.43
C HIS A 58 -7.73 -1.55 5.76
N LEU A 59 -6.60 -1.15 5.21
CA LEU A 59 -6.01 0.17 5.44
C LEU A 59 -6.91 1.32 4.95
N ALA A 60 -7.61 1.14 3.82
CA ALA A 60 -8.60 2.12 3.37
C ALA A 60 -9.76 2.25 4.37
N ALA A 61 -10.25 1.14 4.93
CA ALA A 61 -11.32 1.15 5.93
C ALA A 61 -10.86 1.85 7.24
N GLU A 62 -9.60 1.64 7.65
CA GLU A 62 -9.05 2.32 8.84
C GLU A 62 -9.04 3.85 8.65
N MET A 63 -8.74 4.34 7.47
CA MET A 63 -8.78 5.78 7.17
C MET A 63 -10.22 6.31 7.07
N LEU A 64 -11.10 5.61 6.36
CA LEU A 64 -12.48 6.02 6.14
C LEU A 64 -13.31 6.05 7.43
N ILE A 65 -13.07 5.12 8.34
CA ILE A 65 -13.84 4.98 9.58
C ILE A 65 -13.02 5.49 10.76
N ARG A 66 -12.07 4.69 11.23
CA ARG A 66 -11.03 5.03 12.22
C ARG A 66 -10.21 3.79 12.57
N LEU A 67 -8.94 3.95 12.79
CA LEU A 67 -8.07 2.88 13.29
C LEU A 67 -8.16 2.78 14.83
N ARG A 68 -8.06 3.90 15.53
CA ARG A 68 -8.01 3.93 16.99
C ARG A 68 -9.37 4.31 17.57
N PRO A 69 -10.04 3.42 18.35
CA PRO A 69 -11.40 3.67 18.90
C PRO A 69 -11.50 4.93 19.77
N LYS A 70 -10.39 5.33 20.41
CA LYS A 70 -10.34 6.53 21.27
C LYS A 70 -10.20 7.82 20.48
N ASN A 71 -9.79 7.76 19.22
CA ASN A 71 -9.64 8.91 18.33
C ASN A 71 -10.92 9.07 17.49
N ASN A 72 -11.90 9.81 18.02
CA ASN A 72 -13.16 10.06 17.32
C ASN A 72 -13.00 11.22 16.34
N ARG A 73 -12.47 10.95 15.16
CA ARG A 73 -12.25 11.91 14.07
C ARG A 73 -13.25 11.74 12.93
N GLN A 74 -13.31 12.72 12.07
CA GLN A 74 -13.99 12.61 10.78
C GLN A 74 -13.28 11.57 9.89
N GLY A 75 -14.01 10.89 9.00
CA GLY A 75 -13.43 9.98 8.02
C GLY A 75 -12.43 10.69 7.10
N LEU A 76 -11.33 10.04 6.80
CA LEU A 76 -10.28 10.53 5.92
C LEU A 76 -10.42 9.90 4.53
N PRO A 77 -10.17 10.65 3.43
CA PRO A 77 -10.43 10.17 2.08
C PRO A 77 -9.43 9.09 1.65
N ALA A 78 -9.87 7.85 1.63
CA ALA A 78 -9.10 6.71 1.15
C ALA A 78 -9.97 5.76 0.33
N ILE A 79 -9.39 5.08 -0.65
CA ILE A 79 -10.08 4.08 -1.46
C ILE A 79 -9.13 2.94 -1.83
N ALA A 80 -9.52 1.70 -1.55
CA ALA A 80 -8.87 0.55 -2.14
C ALA A 80 -9.47 0.28 -3.53
N LEU A 81 -8.61 0.16 -4.53
CA LEU A 81 -9.03 -0.03 -5.91
C LEU A 81 -9.49 -1.47 -6.18
N ALA A 82 -10.46 -1.64 -7.08
CA ALA A 82 -11.02 -2.93 -7.49
C ALA A 82 -11.60 -3.75 -6.32
N GLN A 83 -12.33 -3.10 -5.41
CA GLN A 83 -13.00 -3.78 -4.30
C GLN A 83 -14.24 -4.57 -4.74
N ASP A 84 -14.95 -4.08 -5.74
CA ASP A 84 -16.17 -4.71 -6.21
C ASP A 84 -15.89 -5.71 -7.34
N SER A 85 -16.64 -6.82 -7.33
CA SER A 85 -16.49 -7.88 -8.29
C SER A 85 -16.88 -7.46 -9.72
N SER A 86 -17.78 -6.49 -9.86
CA SER A 86 -18.22 -6.02 -11.19
C SER A 86 -17.10 -5.28 -11.90
N THR A 87 -16.44 -4.33 -11.25
CA THR A 87 -15.29 -3.62 -11.81
C THR A 87 -14.14 -4.57 -12.13
N LEU A 88 -13.84 -5.50 -11.20
CA LEU A 88 -12.75 -6.44 -11.37
C LEU A 88 -13.01 -7.40 -12.57
N THR A 89 -14.19 -7.96 -12.65
CA THR A 89 -14.56 -8.95 -13.70
C THR A 89 -14.77 -8.29 -15.04
N ALA A 90 -15.41 -7.11 -15.11
CA ALA A 90 -15.59 -6.38 -16.36
C ALA A 90 -14.23 -5.97 -16.95
N CYS A 91 -13.36 -5.37 -16.16
CA CYS A 91 -12.04 -5.00 -16.64
C CYS A 91 -11.20 -6.23 -17.03
N GLY A 92 -11.24 -7.28 -16.21
CA GLY A 92 -10.54 -8.55 -16.52
C GLY A 92 -11.00 -9.18 -17.83
N ASN A 93 -12.32 -9.15 -18.11
CA ASN A 93 -12.91 -9.68 -19.33
C ASN A 93 -12.60 -8.82 -20.57
N ASP A 94 -12.73 -7.51 -20.46
CA ASP A 94 -12.70 -6.60 -21.61
C ASP A 94 -11.29 -6.12 -21.96
N PHE A 95 -10.40 -5.98 -20.96
CA PHE A 95 -9.08 -5.37 -21.10
C PHE A 95 -7.92 -6.23 -20.56
N GLY A 96 -8.24 -7.30 -19.84
CA GLY A 96 -7.28 -8.16 -19.19
C GLY A 96 -6.90 -7.69 -17.77
N TYR A 97 -6.36 -8.64 -16.99
CA TYR A 97 -6.04 -8.46 -15.58
C TYR A 97 -4.98 -7.38 -15.32
N ASP A 98 -4.06 -7.21 -16.25
CA ASP A 98 -2.95 -6.26 -16.12
C ASP A 98 -3.40 -4.80 -16.13
N LEU A 99 -4.60 -4.50 -16.66
CA LEU A 99 -5.11 -3.14 -16.77
C LEU A 99 -6.09 -2.73 -15.66
N ILE A 100 -6.41 -3.62 -14.73
CA ILE A 100 -7.44 -3.37 -13.71
C ILE A 100 -7.17 -2.09 -12.93
N TYR A 101 -6.01 -1.97 -12.30
CA TYR A 101 -5.68 -0.82 -11.46
C TYR A 101 -5.34 0.43 -12.28
N GLU A 102 -4.70 0.28 -13.43
CA GLU A 102 -4.41 1.37 -14.35
C GLU A 102 -5.69 2.09 -14.76
N ARG A 103 -6.73 1.35 -15.17
CA ARG A 103 -8.02 1.95 -15.53
C ARG A 103 -8.70 2.67 -14.38
N MET A 104 -8.61 2.15 -13.17
CA MET A 104 -9.17 2.84 -12.00
C MET A 104 -8.38 4.10 -11.64
N ILE A 105 -7.06 4.06 -11.71
CA ILE A 105 -6.22 5.25 -11.51
C ILE A 105 -6.58 6.34 -12.51
N THR A 106 -6.68 6.00 -13.80
CA THR A 106 -7.01 6.99 -14.83
C THR A 106 -8.44 7.56 -14.73
N SER A 107 -9.36 6.81 -14.12
CA SER A 107 -10.74 7.24 -13.91
C SER A 107 -10.96 8.06 -12.63
N LEU A 108 -10.28 7.68 -11.54
CA LEU A 108 -10.54 8.21 -10.19
C LEU A 108 -9.44 9.13 -9.67
N GLY A 109 -8.22 8.98 -10.19
CA GLY A 109 -7.05 9.71 -9.73
C GLY A 109 -7.01 11.15 -10.21
N ARG A 110 -6.44 12.01 -9.39
CA ARG A 110 -6.21 13.44 -9.69
C ARG A 110 -4.81 13.83 -9.21
N LYS A 111 -4.24 14.82 -9.84
CA LYS A 111 -3.00 15.45 -9.35
C LYS A 111 -3.17 15.88 -7.89
N GLY A 112 -2.20 15.54 -7.06
CA GLY A 112 -2.23 15.81 -5.62
C GLY A 112 -2.72 14.62 -4.76
N ASP A 113 -3.31 13.59 -5.36
CA ASP A 113 -3.57 12.32 -4.69
C ASP A 113 -2.28 11.55 -4.41
N CYS A 114 -2.39 10.50 -3.58
CA CYS A 114 -1.33 9.53 -3.34
C CYS A 114 -1.80 8.11 -3.69
N LEU A 115 -0.92 7.29 -4.24
CA LEU A 115 -1.12 5.87 -4.48
C LEU A 115 -0.16 5.05 -3.62
N ILE A 116 -0.68 4.09 -2.87
CA ILE A 116 0.10 3.04 -2.22
C ILE A 116 -0.09 1.74 -3.00
N GLY A 117 0.94 1.31 -3.72
CA GLY A 117 0.94 0.02 -4.43
C GLY A 117 1.62 -1.05 -3.59
N ILE A 118 0.92 -2.15 -3.32
CA ILE A 118 1.37 -3.23 -2.44
C ILE A 118 1.68 -4.46 -3.27
N SER A 119 2.95 -4.89 -3.29
CA SER A 119 3.39 -6.06 -4.04
C SER A 119 4.57 -6.74 -3.35
N THR A 120 4.40 -7.97 -2.87
CA THR A 120 5.46 -8.72 -2.19
C THR A 120 6.66 -9.02 -3.08
N SER A 121 6.45 -9.18 -4.38
CA SER A 121 7.53 -9.42 -5.36
C SER A 121 8.03 -8.14 -6.03
N GLY A 122 7.26 -7.05 -5.98
CA GLY A 122 7.51 -5.84 -6.77
C GLY A 122 7.43 -6.04 -8.29
N ASN A 123 6.87 -7.19 -8.76
CA ASN A 123 6.86 -7.55 -10.18
C ASN A 123 5.44 -7.80 -10.74
N SER A 124 4.39 -7.47 -10.00
CA SER A 124 3.02 -7.59 -10.47
C SER A 124 2.72 -6.54 -11.54
N GLU A 125 2.47 -6.96 -12.78
CA GLU A 125 2.30 -6.06 -13.92
C GLU A 125 1.17 -5.05 -13.73
N ASN A 126 0.03 -5.47 -13.19
CA ASN A 126 -1.10 -4.57 -12.91
C ASN A 126 -0.75 -3.48 -11.87
N ILE A 127 0.08 -3.78 -10.88
CA ILE A 127 0.57 -2.80 -9.89
C ILE A 127 1.56 -1.83 -10.54
N ILE A 128 2.50 -2.35 -11.33
CA ILE A 128 3.50 -1.55 -12.06
C ILE A 128 2.80 -0.56 -13.00
N ARG A 129 1.81 -1.01 -13.75
CA ARG A 129 1.00 -0.15 -14.66
C ARG A 129 0.25 0.93 -13.90
N ALA A 130 -0.36 0.59 -12.77
CA ALA A 130 -1.04 1.56 -11.91
C ALA A 130 -0.07 2.64 -11.42
N MET A 131 1.10 2.24 -10.89
CA MET A 131 2.14 3.17 -10.42
C MET A 131 2.64 4.08 -11.52
N LYS A 132 2.92 3.54 -12.71
CA LYS A 132 3.35 4.32 -13.89
C LYS A 132 2.30 5.34 -14.31
N SER A 133 1.03 4.93 -14.38
CA SER A 133 -0.07 5.83 -14.73
C SER A 133 -0.29 6.92 -13.68
N ALA A 134 -0.23 6.56 -12.39
CA ALA A 134 -0.31 7.51 -11.30
C ALA A 134 0.78 8.59 -11.40
N LYS A 135 2.03 8.16 -11.61
CA LYS A 135 3.17 9.08 -11.77
C LYS A 135 2.99 10.04 -12.95
N ASN A 136 2.51 9.55 -14.10
CA ASN A 136 2.21 10.37 -15.27
C ASN A 136 1.10 11.41 -15.03
N MET A 137 0.20 11.15 -14.08
CA MET A 137 -0.90 12.05 -13.68
C MET A 137 -0.49 13.03 -12.57
N GLY A 138 0.75 13.01 -12.09
CA GLY A 138 1.21 13.83 -10.97
C GLY A 138 0.68 13.38 -9.61
N ILE A 139 0.35 12.11 -9.49
CA ILE A 139 -0.02 11.43 -8.24
C ILE A 139 1.27 10.91 -7.61
N LYS A 140 1.45 11.14 -6.31
CA LYS A 140 2.59 10.59 -5.57
C LYS A 140 2.46 9.08 -5.43
N VAL A 141 3.54 8.35 -5.67
CA VAL A 141 3.54 6.89 -5.70
C VAL A 141 4.40 6.33 -4.58
N PHE A 142 3.79 5.55 -3.70
CA PHE A 142 4.47 4.84 -2.63
C PHE A 142 4.39 3.33 -2.84
N GLY A 143 5.50 2.64 -2.62
CA GLY A 143 5.58 1.19 -2.72
C GLY A 143 5.65 0.52 -1.34
N PHE A 144 4.81 -0.49 -1.12
CA PHE A 144 5.01 -1.50 -0.09
C PHE A 144 5.47 -2.76 -0.79
N LEU A 145 6.78 -3.01 -0.75
CA LEU A 145 7.46 -4.00 -1.58
C LEU A 145 8.22 -5.01 -0.72
N GLY A 146 8.63 -6.12 -1.30
CA GLY A 146 9.46 -7.11 -0.65
C GLY A 146 10.72 -7.44 -1.44
N ALA A 147 11.59 -8.28 -0.89
CA ALA A 147 12.88 -8.67 -1.44
C ALA A 147 13.76 -7.45 -1.77
N GLU A 148 14.02 -7.22 -3.05
CA GLU A 148 14.80 -6.08 -3.56
C GLU A 148 13.92 -4.99 -4.20
N GLY A 149 12.59 -5.06 -3.98
CA GLY A 149 11.64 -4.09 -4.51
C GLY A 149 11.12 -4.37 -5.92
N GLY A 150 11.81 -5.22 -6.70
CA GLY A 150 11.44 -5.57 -8.06
C GLY A 150 11.34 -4.37 -9.00
N LYS A 151 10.68 -4.55 -10.15
CA LYS A 151 10.48 -3.50 -11.16
C LYS A 151 9.61 -2.34 -10.68
N ALA A 152 8.74 -2.57 -9.71
CA ALA A 152 7.85 -1.54 -9.16
C ALA A 152 8.63 -0.41 -8.48
N LEU A 153 9.82 -0.70 -7.94
CA LEU A 153 10.66 0.27 -7.25
C LEU A 153 11.00 1.49 -8.11
N GLU A 154 11.20 1.31 -9.43
CA GLU A 154 11.51 2.40 -10.37
C GLU A 154 10.40 3.46 -10.48
N PHE A 155 9.17 3.11 -10.14
CA PHE A 155 8.01 3.99 -10.24
C PHE A 155 7.64 4.63 -8.89
N CYS A 156 8.28 4.23 -7.80
CA CYS A 156 8.01 4.79 -6.48
C CYS A 156 8.73 6.14 -6.27
N ASP A 157 8.04 7.11 -5.67
CA ASP A 157 8.68 8.28 -5.09
C ASP A 157 9.32 7.93 -3.75
N LYS A 158 8.69 7.01 -3.01
CA LYS A 158 9.21 6.40 -1.78
C LYS A 158 8.77 4.93 -1.72
N ALA A 159 9.61 4.06 -1.13
CA ALA A 159 9.28 2.65 -0.98
C ALA A 159 9.70 2.09 0.39
N PHE A 160 8.78 1.42 1.05
CA PHE A 160 9.06 0.54 2.19
C PHE A 160 9.32 -0.86 1.65
N VAL A 161 10.59 -1.28 1.66
CA VAL A 161 11.02 -2.57 1.11
C VAL A 161 11.37 -3.52 2.25
N VAL A 162 10.58 -4.57 2.42
CA VAL A 162 10.77 -5.58 3.47
C VAL A 162 11.92 -6.51 3.09
N PRO A 163 12.97 -6.66 3.93
CA PRO A 163 14.15 -7.47 3.64
C PRO A 163 13.86 -8.97 3.84
N SER A 164 12.97 -9.53 3.04
CA SER A 164 12.57 -10.94 3.09
C SER A 164 12.13 -11.44 1.71
N ASN A 165 12.36 -12.72 1.43
CA ASN A 165 11.86 -13.41 0.23
C ASN A 165 10.63 -14.30 0.54
N ASN A 166 10.16 -14.33 1.79
CA ASN A 166 9.00 -15.09 2.20
C ASN A 166 7.75 -14.21 2.12
N THR A 167 6.84 -14.52 1.19
CA THR A 167 5.61 -13.76 0.96
C THR A 167 4.79 -13.54 2.24
N GLY A 168 4.64 -14.56 3.09
CA GLY A 168 3.91 -14.42 4.35
C GLY A 168 4.56 -13.43 5.30
N ARG A 169 5.88 -13.49 5.46
CA ARG A 169 6.65 -12.56 6.31
C ARG A 169 6.60 -11.13 5.79
N ILE A 170 6.64 -10.98 4.45
CA ILE A 170 6.51 -9.67 3.80
C ILE A 170 5.13 -9.08 4.05
N GLN A 171 4.05 -9.84 3.87
CA GLN A 171 2.68 -9.37 4.12
C GLN A 171 2.47 -8.98 5.59
N GLU A 172 2.95 -9.78 6.55
CA GLU A 172 2.89 -9.45 7.98
C GLU A 172 3.63 -8.14 8.32
N ALA A 173 4.74 -7.87 7.64
CA ALA A 173 5.46 -6.61 7.79
C ALA A 173 4.73 -5.45 7.09
N HIS A 174 4.13 -5.68 5.92
CA HIS A 174 3.34 -4.68 5.20
C HIS A 174 2.14 -4.20 6.02
N ILE A 175 1.36 -5.11 6.61
CA ILE A 175 0.22 -4.69 7.42
C ILE A 175 0.65 -3.97 8.71
N THR A 176 1.77 -4.39 9.33
CA THR A 176 2.35 -3.69 10.48
C THR A 176 2.76 -2.27 10.12
N ALA A 177 3.45 -2.09 8.99
CA ALA A 177 3.87 -0.78 8.47
C ALA A 177 2.66 0.07 8.06
N GLY A 178 1.64 -0.56 7.48
CA GLY A 178 0.38 0.11 7.11
C GLY A 178 -0.34 0.71 8.31
N HIS A 179 -0.51 -0.07 9.39
CA HIS A 179 -1.08 0.46 10.63
C HIS A 179 -0.25 1.63 11.19
N ALA A 180 1.07 1.47 11.30
CA ALA A 180 1.94 2.52 11.79
C ALA A 180 1.85 3.80 10.93
N LEU A 181 1.79 3.66 9.60
CA LEU A 181 1.62 4.77 8.68
C LEU A 181 0.26 5.46 8.85
N MET A 182 -0.84 4.70 8.99
CA MET A 182 -2.18 5.28 9.18
C MET A 182 -2.31 5.96 10.55
N GLU A 183 -1.73 5.40 11.62
CA GLU A 183 -1.66 6.05 12.92
C GLU A 183 -0.87 7.36 12.86
N TYR A 184 0.27 7.36 12.14
CA TYR A 184 1.06 8.57 11.94
C TYR A 184 0.23 9.66 11.24
N VAL A 185 -0.49 9.33 10.17
CA VAL A 185 -1.36 10.28 9.47
C VAL A 185 -2.49 10.79 10.38
N GLU A 186 -3.11 9.91 11.18
CA GLU A 186 -4.13 10.33 12.17
C GLU A 186 -3.61 11.32 13.21
N ASP A 187 -2.33 11.21 13.59
CA ASP A 187 -1.72 12.08 14.61
C ASP A 187 -1.32 13.46 14.05
N HIS A 188 -1.22 13.61 12.73
CA HIS A 188 -0.75 14.83 12.07
C HIS A 188 -1.85 15.58 11.30
N LEU A 189 -3.11 15.10 11.37
CA LEU A 189 -4.30 15.78 10.83
C LEU A 189 -5.18 16.37 11.92
#